data_19e50a27fbe116eda69bbb40767b546f
#
_entry.id   19e50a27fbe116eda69bbb40767b546f
#
_cell.length_a   1.000
_cell.length_b   1.000
_cell.length_c   1.000
_cell.angle_alpha   90.00
_cell.angle_beta   90.00
_cell.angle_gamma   90.00
#
_symmetry.space_group_name_H-M   'P 1'
#
loop_
_entity.id
_entity.type
_entity.pdbx_description
1 polymer ?
#
loop_
_entity_poly.entity_id
_entity_poly.type
_entity_poly.pdbx_seq_one_letter_code
_entity_poly.pdbx_strand_id
1 'polypeptide(L)'
;MTISKKTAIVLTLVCLFLIGLAIPSYSWTRTNVSKIEKFYNSKLSPIIMIPGSSATENRFDGLVTKLNKERQGTKHSLLKVKVWNDGRMTYSGSIDAKDNEPVIVVGFENNKDGYSNIKKQAKLFNQAFEALQEKYNFNNFKGLGHSNGGLIY
;
A
#
# COMPACT_ATOMS: atom_id res chain seq x y z
N MET A 1 -38.26 27.27 -36.89
CA MET A 1 -37.02 26.75 -37.53
C MET A 1 -37.08 25.22 -37.44
N THR A 2 -37.42 24.57 -38.54
CA THR A 2 -37.56 23.09 -38.57
C THR A 2 -36.23 22.45 -38.83
N ILE A 3 -35.76 21.63 -37.89
CA ILE A 3 -34.50 20.87 -38.02
C ILE A 3 -34.67 19.83 -39.16
N SER A 4 -33.70 19.75 -40.07
CA SER A 4 -33.73 18.78 -41.14
C SER A 4 -33.66 17.33 -40.59
N LYS A 5 -34.30 16.36 -41.26
CA LYS A 5 -34.24 14.93 -40.84
C LYS A 5 -32.80 14.43 -40.70
N LYS A 6 -31.89 14.85 -41.60
CA LYS A 6 -30.45 14.47 -41.52
C LYS A 6 -29.77 15.04 -40.28
N THR A 7 -30.06 16.31 -39.95
CA THR A 7 -29.51 16.95 -38.73
C THR A 7 -30.00 16.27 -37.46
N ALA A 8 -31.31 15.89 -37.41
CA ALA A 8 -31.88 15.17 -36.29
C ALA A 8 -31.19 13.80 -36.08
N ILE A 9 -31.00 13.03 -37.15
CA ILE A 9 -30.31 11.73 -37.09
C ILE A 9 -28.87 11.89 -36.54
N VAL A 10 -28.11 12.88 -37.06
CA VAL A 10 -26.73 13.13 -36.59
C VAL A 10 -26.71 13.50 -35.12
N LEU A 11 -27.60 14.38 -34.67
CA LEU A 11 -27.72 14.76 -33.25
C LEU A 11 -28.06 13.54 -32.38
N THR A 12 -28.97 12.68 -32.79
CA THR A 12 -29.31 11.46 -32.08
C THR A 12 -28.12 10.53 -31.94
N LEU A 13 -27.34 10.32 -33.03
CA LEU A 13 -26.14 9.49 -32.98
C LEU A 13 -25.06 10.06 -32.06
N VAL A 14 -24.87 11.38 -32.08
CA VAL A 14 -23.93 12.06 -31.18
C VAL A 14 -24.37 11.89 -29.70
N CYS A 15 -25.66 12.07 -29.42
CA CYS A 15 -26.18 11.87 -28.06
C CYS A 15 -25.99 10.42 -27.59
N LEU A 16 -26.28 9.43 -28.43
CA LEU A 16 -26.09 8.00 -28.11
C LEU A 16 -24.61 7.68 -27.85
N PHE A 17 -23.70 8.27 -28.65
CA PHE A 17 -22.26 8.12 -28.45
C PHE A 17 -21.79 8.71 -27.13
N LEU A 18 -22.25 9.93 -26.78
CA LEU A 18 -21.93 10.57 -25.51
C LEU A 18 -22.45 9.80 -24.31
N ILE A 19 -23.68 9.27 -24.40
CA ILE A 19 -24.25 8.41 -23.35
C ILE A 19 -23.41 7.13 -23.22
N GLY A 20 -23.02 6.52 -24.36
CA GLY A 20 -22.17 5.32 -24.38
C GLY A 20 -20.80 5.53 -23.74
N LEU A 21 -20.26 6.75 -23.77
CA LEU A 21 -19.02 7.10 -23.07
C LEU A 21 -19.26 7.47 -21.59
N ALA A 22 -20.37 8.15 -21.30
CA ALA A 22 -20.66 8.64 -19.95
C ALA A 22 -20.91 7.50 -18.95
N ILE A 23 -21.64 6.46 -19.35
CA ILE A 23 -21.98 5.34 -18.45
C ILE A 23 -20.74 4.57 -17.97
N PRO A 24 -19.83 4.10 -18.84
CA PRO A 24 -18.60 3.44 -18.39
C PRO A 24 -17.70 4.36 -17.55
N SER A 25 -17.58 5.64 -17.95
CA SER A 25 -16.77 6.61 -17.21
C SER A 25 -17.30 6.85 -15.81
N TYR A 26 -18.61 7.00 -15.65
CA TYR A 26 -19.26 7.17 -14.36
C TYR A 26 -19.07 5.92 -13.47
N SER A 27 -19.30 4.73 -14.04
CA SER A 27 -19.12 3.48 -13.31
C SER A 27 -17.67 3.29 -12.85
N TRP A 28 -16.70 3.55 -13.74
CA TRP A 28 -15.28 3.47 -13.42
C TRP A 28 -14.89 4.47 -12.31
N THR A 29 -15.31 5.72 -12.43
CA THR A 29 -15.03 6.77 -11.45
C THR A 29 -15.62 6.41 -10.09
N ARG A 30 -16.89 5.99 -10.05
CA ARG A 30 -17.56 5.60 -8.80
C ARG A 30 -16.84 4.45 -8.10
N THR A 31 -16.43 3.42 -8.86
CA THR A 31 -15.71 2.27 -8.30
C THR A 31 -14.34 2.67 -7.74
N ASN A 32 -13.62 3.55 -8.43
CA ASN A 32 -12.29 3.96 -7.99
C ASN A 32 -12.36 4.97 -6.82
N VAL A 33 -13.32 5.89 -6.84
CA VAL A 33 -13.52 6.82 -5.72
C VAL A 33 -13.92 6.08 -4.44
N SER A 34 -14.80 5.08 -4.51
CA SER A 34 -15.17 4.28 -3.33
C SER A 34 -13.99 3.51 -2.73
N LYS A 35 -13.05 3.04 -3.56
CA LYS A 35 -11.82 2.42 -3.08
C LYS A 35 -10.91 3.41 -2.35
N ILE A 36 -10.81 4.65 -2.86
CA ILE A 36 -10.01 5.71 -2.23
C ILE A 36 -10.68 6.18 -0.93
N GLU A 37 -11.99 6.34 -0.93
CA GLU A 37 -12.77 6.80 0.21
C GLU A 37 -12.61 5.89 1.43
N LYS A 38 -12.45 4.59 1.24
CA LYS A 38 -12.18 3.61 2.30
C LYS A 38 -10.97 4.01 3.17
N PHE A 39 -9.94 4.62 2.57
CA PHE A 39 -8.71 5.00 3.24
C PHE A 39 -8.59 6.50 3.54
N TYR A 40 -9.55 7.32 3.07
CA TYR A 40 -9.45 8.78 3.08
C TYR A 40 -9.33 9.37 4.49
N ASN A 41 -10.02 8.80 5.45
CA ASN A 41 -10.07 9.30 6.84
C ASN A 41 -9.06 8.61 7.78
N SER A 42 -8.12 7.83 7.24
CA SER A 42 -7.12 7.19 8.08
C SER A 42 -6.17 8.21 8.69
N LYS A 43 -5.99 8.14 10.01
CA LYS A 43 -4.95 8.88 10.75
C LYS A 43 -3.64 8.11 10.83
N LEU A 44 -3.65 6.85 10.41
CA LEU A 44 -2.49 5.97 10.50
C LEU A 44 -1.53 6.25 9.35
N SER A 45 -0.27 6.53 9.68
CA SER A 45 0.84 6.75 8.75
C SER A 45 2.04 5.89 9.18
N PRO A 46 2.03 4.58 8.91
CA PRO A 46 3.06 3.68 9.40
C PRO A 46 4.43 4.00 8.79
N ILE A 47 5.47 3.69 9.55
CA ILE A 47 6.85 3.64 9.06
C ILE A 47 7.13 2.20 8.65
N ILE A 48 7.12 1.93 7.35
CA ILE A 48 7.43 0.59 6.83
C ILE A 48 8.93 0.49 6.65
N MET A 49 9.54 -0.56 7.25
CA MET A 49 10.99 -0.78 7.18
C MET A 49 11.27 -2.13 6.50
N ILE A 50 12.16 -2.11 5.50
CA ILE A 50 12.58 -3.31 4.79
C ILE A 50 14.07 -3.54 5.03
N PRO A 51 14.46 -4.66 5.66
CA PRO A 51 15.86 -5.01 5.88
C PRO A 51 16.56 -5.38 4.58
N GLY A 52 17.89 -5.28 4.59
CA GLY A 52 18.72 -5.71 3.48
C GLY A 52 18.94 -7.21 3.45
N SER A 53 19.79 -7.65 2.51
CA SER A 53 20.16 -9.05 2.32
C SER A 53 20.73 -9.68 3.60
N SER A 54 20.39 -10.94 3.82
CA SER A 54 20.79 -11.74 4.98
C SER A 54 20.27 -11.24 6.33
N ALA A 55 19.38 -10.25 6.34
CA ALA A 55 18.73 -9.75 7.54
C ALA A 55 17.26 -10.20 7.62
N THR A 56 16.76 -10.32 8.83
CA THR A 56 15.39 -10.73 9.11
C THR A 56 14.53 -9.54 9.54
N GLU A 57 13.25 -9.80 9.78
CA GLU A 57 12.30 -8.85 10.36
C GLU A 57 12.72 -8.30 11.74
N ASN A 58 13.75 -8.88 12.36
CA ASN A 58 14.29 -8.41 13.65
C ASN A 58 15.40 -7.36 13.51
N ARG A 59 15.80 -7.02 12.27
CA ARG A 59 16.95 -6.14 12.00
C ARG A 59 16.85 -4.79 12.69
N PHE A 60 15.65 -4.27 12.84
CA PHE A 60 15.43 -2.91 13.34
C PHE A 60 14.99 -2.83 14.81
N ASP A 61 14.97 -3.95 15.54
CA ASP A 61 14.51 -3.99 16.94
C ASP A 61 15.28 -2.99 17.82
N GLY A 62 16.62 -2.99 17.71
CA GLY A 62 17.49 -2.06 18.44
C GLY A 62 17.28 -0.59 18.03
N LEU A 63 17.04 -0.33 16.74
CA LEU A 63 16.74 1.01 16.25
C LEU A 63 15.41 1.53 16.82
N VAL A 64 14.34 0.74 16.75
CA VAL A 64 13.02 1.11 17.29
C VAL A 64 13.07 1.31 18.79
N THR A 65 13.81 0.45 19.49
CA THR A 65 14.04 0.61 20.94
C THR A 65 14.72 1.94 21.27
N LYS A 66 15.76 2.29 20.49
CA LYS A 66 16.48 3.56 20.68
C LYS A 66 15.61 4.76 20.35
N LEU A 67 14.89 4.75 19.25
CA LEU A 67 13.94 5.80 18.88
C LEU A 67 12.89 6.00 19.96
N ASN A 68 12.34 4.93 20.50
CA ASN A 68 11.35 4.99 21.56
C ASN A 68 11.90 5.48 22.92
N LYS A 69 13.22 5.29 23.15
CA LYS A 69 13.89 5.83 24.36
C LYS A 69 14.04 7.35 24.29
N GLU A 70 14.32 7.87 23.10
CA GLU A 70 14.58 9.30 22.88
C GLU A 70 13.28 10.10 22.61
N ARG A 71 12.19 9.42 22.26
CA ARG A 71 10.92 10.05 21.90
C ARG A 71 10.16 10.56 23.13
N GLN A 72 9.76 11.83 23.10
CA GLN A 72 8.77 12.40 24.01
C GLN A 72 7.36 12.18 23.43
N GLY A 73 6.45 11.57 24.19
CA GLY A 73 5.07 11.29 23.76
C GLY A 73 4.81 9.81 23.44
N THR A 74 3.85 9.55 22.56
CA THR A 74 3.46 8.18 22.20
C THR A 74 4.61 7.45 21.52
N LYS A 75 4.99 6.30 22.06
CA LYS A 75 6.04 5.44 21.50
C LYS A 75 5.53 4.75 20.24
N HIS A 76 6.45 4.52 19.31
CA HIS A 76 6.14 3.69 18.16
C HIS A 76 5.90 2.24 18.60
N SER A 77 4.74 1.72 18.28
CA SER A 77 4.50 0.28 18.33
C SER A 77 5.26 -0.43 17.22
N LEU A 78 5.60 -1.68 17.43
CA LEU A 78 6.38 -2.48 16.49
C LEU A 78 5.58 -3.71 16.06
N LEU A 79 5.25 -3.76 14.76
CA LEU A 79 4.71 -4.94 14.10
C LEU A 79 5.77 -5.51 13.17
N LYS A 80 6.09 -6.77 13.31
CA LYS A 80 6.99 -7.48 12.40
C LYS A 80 6.21 -8.45 11.54
N VAL A 81 6.47 -8.45 10.25
CA VAL A 81 5.83 -9.31 9.26
C VAL A 81 6.91 -10.10 8.55
N LYS A 82 6.84 -11.41 8.63
CA LYS A 82 7.65 -12.31 7.81
C LYS A 82 6.82 -12.82 6.65
N VAL A 83 7.29 -12.56 5.44
CA VAL A 83 6.66 -13.03 4.20
C VAL A 83 7.40 -14.28 3.71
N TRP A 84 6.67 -15.36 3.59
CA TRP A 84 7.18 -16.65 3.12
C TRP A 84 7.21 -16.69 1.60
N ASN A 85 7.99 -17.63 1.04
CA ASN A 85 8.16 -17.77 -0.40
C ASN A 85 6.87 -18.10 -1.17
N ASP A 86 5.89 -18.64 -0.48
CA ASP A 86 4.55 -18.98 -0.97
C ASP A 86 3.52 -17.84 -0.79
N GLY A 87 3.96 -16.68 -0.27
CA GLY A 87 3.10 -15.52 -0.03
C GLY A 87 2.40 -15.52 1.33
N ARG A 88 2.50 -16.58 2.14
CA ARG A 88 1.98 -16.56 3.51
C ARG A 88 2.71 -15.50 4.34
N MET A 89 2.00 -14.95 5.31
CA MET A 89 2.53 -13.94 6.24
C MET A 89 2.37 -14.40 7.68
N THR A 90 3.41 -14.23 8.47
CA THR A 90 3.35 -14.40 9.93
C THR A 90 3.67 -13.08 10.60
N TYR A 91 2.97 -12.81 11.68
CA TYR A 91 3.00 -11.53 12.38
C TYR A 91 3.55 -11.72 13.79
N SER A 92 4.38 -10.78 14.25
CA SER A 92 4.86 -10.70 15.63
C SER A 92 4.81 -9.26 16.12
N GLY A 93 4.36 -9.04 17.34
CA GLY A 93 4.07 -7.71 17.86
C GLY A 93 2.66 -7.23 17.48
N SER A 94 2.39 -5.95 17.72
CA SER A 94 1.07 -5.35 17.48
C SER A 94 1.18 -3.86 17.21
N ILE A 95 0.13 -3.27 16.65
CA ILE A 95 -0.03 -1.83 16.53
C ILE A 95 -0.95 -1.35 17.66
N ASP A 96 -0.48 -0.38 18.45
CA ASP A 96 -1.30 0.27 19.45
C ASP A 96 -2.30 1.22 18.78
N ALA A 97 -3.57 1.18 19.22
CA ALA A 97 -4.64 2.02 18.67
C ALA A 97 -4.40 3.54 18.83
N LYS A 98 -3.52 3.94 19.76
CA LYS A 98 -3.15 5.34 19.99
C LYS A 98 -1.92 5.78 19.20
N ASP A 99 -1.23 4.84 18.55
CA ASP A 99 -0.03 5.13 17.75
C ASP A 99 -0.41 5.35 16.29
N ASN A 100 -0.33 6.59 15.86
CA ASN A 100 -0.60 6.96 14.46
C ASN A 100 0.61 6.74 13.53
N GLU A 101 1.78 6.46 14.08
CA GLU A 101 3.04 6.23 13.34
C GLU A 101 3.73 4.92 13.77
N PRO A 102 3.04 3.77 13.74
CA PRO A 102 3.66 2.51 14.10
C PRO A 102 4.80 2.14 13.15
N VAL A 103 5.78 1.41 13.66
CA VAL A 103 6.79 0.78 12.82
C VAL A 103 6.30 -0.59 12.39
N ILE A 104 6.32 -0.85 11.09
CA ILE A 104 6.04 -2.14 10.48
C ILE A 104 7.31 -2.62 9.77
N VAL A 105 7.90 -3.70 10.25
CA VAL A 105 9.07 -4.29 9.58
C VAL A 105 8.61 -5.46 8.72
N VAL A 106 8.94 -5.43 7.42
CA VAL A 106 8.63 -6.51 6.49
C VAL A 106 9.90 -7.25 6.11
N GLY A 107 10.05 -8.47 6.60
CA GLY A 107 11.16 -9.36 6.26
C GLY A 107 10.69 -10.52 5.38
N PHE A 108 11.62 -11.16 4.69
CA PHE A 108 11.33 -12.26 3.75
C PHE A 108 12.02 -13.56 4.18
N GLU A 109 11.37 -14.68 3.91
CA GLU A 109 11.98 -15.99 4.10
C GLU A 109 13.25 -16.14 3.23
N ASN A 110 13.15 -15.81 1.95
CA ASN A 110 14.30 -15.68 1.08
C ASN A 110 14.81 -14.23 1.11
N ASN A 111 15.77 -13.97 1.97
CA ASN A 111 16.43 -12.66 2.12
C ASN A 111 17.80 -12.59 1.42
N LYS A 112 18.05 -13.45 0.44
CA LYS A 112 19.29 -13.48 -0.34
C LYS A 112 19.37 -12.30 -1.29
N ASP A 113 20.59 -11.93 -1.62
CA ASP A 113 20.92 -10.96 -2.65
C ASP A 113 20.68 -11.48 -4.07
N GLY A 114 20.84 -10.61 -5.05
CA GLY A 114 20.75 -10.90 -6.47
C GLY A 114 19.41 -10.47 -7.08
N TYR A 115 19.48 -10.04 -8.34
CA TYR A 115 18.36 -9.45 -9.08
C TYR A 115 17.06 -10.28 -9.04
N SER A 116 17.16 -11.59 -9.26
CA SER A 116 15.98 -12.48 -9.25
C SER A 116 15.33 -12.58 -7.86
N ASN A 117 16.15 -12.60 -6.80
CA ASN A 117 15.65 -12.62 -5.43
C ASN A 117 14.98 -11.30 -5.07
N ILE A 118 15.61 -10.17 -5.37
CA ILE A 118 15.07 -8.83 -5.11
C ILE A 118 13.75 -8.63 -5.86
N LYS A 119 13.68 -9.03 -7.12
CA LYS A 119 12.44 -8.98 -7.92
C LYS A 119 11.32 -9.82 -7.32
N LYS A 120 11.64 -11.01 -6.78
CA LYS A 120 10.67 -11.85 -6.07
C LYS A 120 10.23 -11.19 -4.76
N GLN A 121 11.18 -10.65 -3.99
CA GLN A 121 10.89 -9.94 -2.74
C GLN A 121 10.00 -8.71 -2.98
N ALA A 122 10.24 -7.94 -4.05
CA ALA A 122 9.38 -6.81 -4.43
C ALA A 122 7.93 -7.23 -4.71
N LYS A 123 7.73 -8.36 -5.42
CA LYS A 123 6.37 -8.91 -5.64
C LYS A 123 5.71 -9.35 -4.33
N LEU A 124 6.46 -10.02 -3.46
CA LEU A 124 5.97 -10.44 -2.15
C LEU A 124 5.68 -9.25 -1.23
N PHE A 125 6.49 -8.18 -1.34
CA PHE A 125 6.24 -6.93 -0.63
C PHE A 125 4.93 -6.27 -1.08
N ASN A 126 4.66 -6.20 -2.39
CA ASN A 126 3.41 -5.66 -2.88
C ASN A 126 2.20 -6.40 -2.29
N GLN A 127 2.23 -7.73 -2.26
CA GLN A 127 1.16 -8.54 -1.63
C GLN A 127 1.03 -8.24 -0.13
N ALA A 128 2.15 -8.15 0.57
CA ALA A 128 2.16 -7.81 1.99
C ALA A 128 1.65 -6.38 2.25
N PHE A 129 2.03 -5.43 1.41
CA PHE A 129 1.59 -4.05 1.49
C PHE A 129 0.07 -3.92 1.32
N GLU A 130 -0.50 -4.56 0.30
CA GLU A 130 -1.94 -4.59 0.07
C GLU A 130 -2.70 -5.19 1.26
N ALA A 131 -2.22 -6.32 1.80
CA ALA A 131 -2.81 -6.96 2.96
C ALA A 131 -2.71 -6.10 4.24
N LEU A 132 -1.58 -5.41 4.43
CA LEU A 132 -1.40 -4.50 5.56
C LEU A 132 -2.28 -3.26 5.43
N GLN A 133 -2.38 -2.69 4.23
CA GLN A 133 -3.23 -1.55 3.94
C GLN A 133 -4.71 -1.89 4.20
N GLU A 134 -5.16 -3.05 3.74
CA GLU A 134 -6.51 -3.56 3.99
C GLU A 134 -6.79 -3.77 5.48
N LYS A 135 -5.84 -4.40 6.18
CA LYS A 135 -6.00 -4.77 7.59
C LYS A 135 -5.98 -3.56 8.53
N TYR A 136 -5.11 -2.60 8.26
CA TYR A 136 -4.85 -1.46 9.16
C TYR A 136 -5.39 -0.14 8.65
N ASN A 137 -5.97 -0.11 7.45
CA ASN A 137 -6.66 1.04 6.86
C ASN A 137 -5.83 2.32 6.85
N PHE A 138 -4.66 2.31 6.19
CA PHE A 138 -3.83 3.50 5.99
C PHE A 138 -3.77 3.91 4.51
N ASN A 139 -3.63 5.22 4.24
CA ASN A 139 -3.56 5.78 2.89
C ASN A 139 -2.22 6.43 2.55
N ASN A 140 -1.32 6.50 3.52
CA ASN A 140 0.03 6.99 3.35
C ASN A 140 0.97 6.23 4.28
N PHE A 141 2.27 6.24 3.98
CA PHE A 141 3.30 5.63 4.80
C PHE A 141 4.65 6.33 4.58
N LYS A 142 5.58 6.09 5.49
CA LYS A 142 6.99 6.45 5.35
C LYS A 142 7.78 5.18 5.11
N GLY A 143 8.63 5.17 4.06
CA GLY A 143 9.45 4.02 3.70
C GLY A 143 10.89 4.17 4.20
N LEU A 144 11.46 3.12 4.78
CA LEU A 144 12.88 3.02 5.10
C LEU A 144 13.42 1.67 4.63
N GLY A 145 14.21 1.69 3.57
CA GLY A 145 14.92 0.50 3.08
C GLY A 145 16.39 0.54 3.46
N HIS A 146 16.88 -0.54 4.07
CA HIS A 146 18.32 -0.69 4.34
C HIS A 146 18.97 -1.53 3.24
N SER A 147 20.05 -1.01 2.61
CA SER A 147 20.75 -1.74 1.53
C SER A 147 19.78 -2.17 0.43
N ASN A 148 19.77 -3.44 0.04
CA ASN A 148 18.83 -3.99 -0.95
C ASN A 148 17.36 -3.84 -0.59
N GLY A 149 17.01 -3.63 0.68
CA GLY A 149 15.66 -3.29 1.10
C GLY A 149 15.13 -2.01 0.45
N GLY A 150 16.01 -1.07 0.08
CA GLY A 150 15.65 0.13 -0.67
C GLY A 150 15.28 -0.10 -2.14
N LEU A 151 15.59 -1.27 -2.68
CA LEU A 151 15.26 -1.66 -4.06
C LEU A 151 13.91 -2.40 -4.16
N ILE A 152 13.27 -2.65 -3.03
CA ILE A 152 12.05 -3.47 -2.94
C ILE A 152 10.79 -2.61 -3.01
N TYR A 153 10.87 -1.32 -2.67
CA TYR A 153 9.76 -0.37 -2.78
C TYR A 153 9.29 -0.11 -4.20
#